data_f3b73f51e369edc91d7f44ef24c0e411
#
_entry.id   f3b73f51e369edc91d7f44ef24c0e411
#
_cell.length_a   1.000
_cell.length_b   1.000
_cell.length_c   1.000
_cell.angle_alpha   90.00
_cell.angle_beta   90.00
_cell.angle_gamma   90.00
#
_symmetry.space_group_name_H-M   'P 1'
#
loop_
_entity.id
_entity.type
_entity.pdbx_description
1 polymer ?
#
loop_
_entity_poly.entity_id
_entity_poly.type
_entity_poly.pdbx_seq_one_letter_code
_entity_poly.pdbx_strand_id
1 'polypeptide(L)'
;MFSECSERRYAKDRVEAAIKRAQGKELVNYDEILYEGYGPHGVAILVETATDNHVRTVANVKSCFTKGHGTLGNSGSVSFQFKKMGVFKLKPEGLNAEDMELELIDYGLEELGEGTGENGEDILVVRCGFTDFGNMQKALEDKGITPISAELEWIPNVTVPVNDEQAADVSKLIEKLEQDDDVQKVFHNMG
;
A
#
# COMPACT_ATOMS: atom_id res chain seq x y z
N MET A 1 19.23 -19.22 -4.75
CA MET A 1 20.41 -18.36 -4.47
C MET A 1 20.38 -17.02 -5.22
N PHE A 2 19.30 -16.68 -5.95
CA PHE A 2 19.14 -15.41 -6.68
C PHE A 2 18.08 -14.46 -6.12
N SER A 3 17.27 -14.86 -5.10
CA SER A 3 16.21 -14.03 -4.54
C SER A 3 16.69 -13.05 -3.44
N GLU A 4 17.68 -13.43 -2.65
CA GLU A 4 18.17 -12.58 -1.55
C GLU A 4 18.91 -11.31 -2.00
N CYS A 5 19.44 -11.28 -3.22
CA CYS A 5 20.20 -10.13 -3.72
C CYS A 5 19.30 -9.01 -4.24
N SER A 6 18.08 -9.34 -4.70
CA SER A 6 17.10 -8.36 -5.18
C SER A 6 16.39 -7.67 -4.00
N GLU A 7 16.01 -8.41 -2.98
CA GLU A 7 15.32 -7.88 -1.79
C GLU A 7 16.18 -6.91 -0.98
N ARG A 8 17.48 -7.21 -0.83
CA ARG A 8 18.42 -6.31 -0.15
C ARG A 8 18.67 -4.99 -0.92
N ARG A 9 18.61 -5.03 -2.24
CA ARG A 9 18.72 -3.83 -3.08
C ARG A 9 17.50 -2.95 -2.95
N TYR A 10 16.30 -3.54 -2.97
CA TYR A 10 15.02 -2.85 -2.85
C TYR A 10 14.85 -2.13 -1.51
N ALA A 11 15.20 -2.81 -0.40
CA ALA A 11 15.14 -2.21 0.93
C ALA A 11 16.13 -1.06 1.08
N LYS A 12 17.33 -1.17 0.49
CA LYS A 12 18.38 -0.15 0.58
C LYS A 12 18.02 1.10 -0.21
N ASP A 13 17.49 0.95 -1.41
CA ASP A 13 17.10 2.08 -2.26
C ASP A 13 15.91 2.86 -1.69
N ARG A 14 14.95 2.17 -1.06
CA ARG A 14 13.84 2.81 -0.33
C ARG A 14 14.30 3.57 0.91
N VAL A 15 15.22 3.00 1.67
CA VAL A 15 15.80 3.66 2.86
C VAL A 15 16.63 4.87 2.45
N GLU A 16 17.42 4.78 1.39
CA GLU A 16 18.20 5.91 0.87
C GLU A 16 17.30 7.03 0.32
N ALA A 17 16.20 6.69 -0.36
CA ALA A 17 15.21 7.66 -0.81
C ALA A 17 14.50 8.36 0.37
N ALA A 18 14.16 7.60 1.43
CA ALA A 18 13.57 8.15 2.64
C ALA A 18 14.57 9.05 3.40
N ILE A 19 15.84 8.67 3.47
CA ILE A 19 16.90 9.46 4.11
C ILE A 19 17.17 10.75 3.31
N LYS A 20 17.19 10.70 1.98
CA LYS A 20 17.32 11.89 1.12
C LYS A 20 16.17 12.86 1.31
N ARG A 21 14.94 12.36 1.49
CA ARG A 21 13.76 13.19 1.83
C ARG A 21 13.89 13.86 3.20
N ALA A 22 14.41 13.14 4.20
CA ALA A 22 14.59 13.64 5.57
C ALA A 22 15.74 14.67 5.70
N GLN A 23 16.76 14.62 4.82
CA GLN A 23 17.94 15.49 4.90
C GLN A 23 17.78 16.86 4.23
N GLY A 24 16.63 17.18 3.64
CA GLY A 24 16.32 18.53 3.12
C GLY A 24 17.28 19.08 2.06
N LYS A 25 18.08 18.24 1.43
CA LYS A 25 19.00 18.61 0.37
C LYS A 25 18.43 18.22 -0.99
N GLU A 26 17.63 19.05 -1.49
CA GLU A 26 16.99 19.29 -2.78
C GLU A 26 15.48 19.37 -2.58
N LEU A 27 14.97 20.60 -2.62
CA LEU A 27 13.56 20.92 -2.84
C LEU A 27 13.19 20.53 -4.29
N VAL A 28 13.21 19.23 -4.60
CA VAL A 28 12.51 18.74 -5.78
C VAL A 28 11.05 18.63 -5.35
N ASN A 29 10.21 19.52 -5.88
CA ASN A 29 8.77 19.42 -5.71
C ASN A 29 8.33 18.17 -6.48
N TYR A 30 8.08 17.07 -5.74
CA TYR A 30 7.42 15.90 -6.28
C TYR A 30 5.91 16.12 -6.18
N ASP A 31 5.22 15.89 -7.29
CA ASP A 31 3.76 15.84 -7.31
C ASP A 31 3.30 14.42 -7.05
N GLU A 32 2.41 14.26 -6.07
CA GLU A 32 1.76 12.99 -5.78
C GLU A 32 0.53 12.83 -6.69
N ILE A 33 0.52 11.74 -7.46
CA ILE A 33 -0.56 11.45 -8.41
C ILE A 33 -1.02 10.03 -8.20
N LEU A 34 -2.34 9.85 -8.12
CA LEU A 34 -2.99 8.55 -8.13
C LEU A 34 -3.44 8.21 -9.55
N TYR A 35 -2.88 7.16 -10.13
CA TYR A 35 -3.34 6.58 -11.39
C TYR A 35 -4.29 5.43 -11.11
N GLU A 36 -5.30 5.30 -11.94
CA GLU A 36 -6.39 4.35 -11.79
C GLU A 36 -6.57 3.56 -13.06
N GLY A 37 -6.73 2.25 -12.94
CA GLY A 37 -6.94 1.40 -14.11
C GLY A 37 -7.41 0.01 -13.77
N TYR A 38 -7.69 -0.74 -14.82
CA TYR A 38 -8.01 -2.16 -14.73
C TYR A 38 -6.88 -2.99 -15.28
N GLY A 39 -6.42 -3.95 -14.51
CA GLY A 39 -5.54 -5.02 -14.98
C GLY A 39 -6.29 -6.09 -15.75
N PRO A 40 -5.59 -7.16 -16.15
CA PRO A 40 -6.23 -8.32 -16.75
C PRO A 40 -7.26 -8.91 -15.79
N HIS A 41 -8.25 -9.62 -16.35
CA HIS A 41 -9.32 -10.29 -15.60
C HIS A 41 -10.25 -9.36 -14.78
N GLY A 42 -10.25 -8.06 -15.10
CA GLY A 42 -11.14 -7.08 -14.45
C GLY A 42 -10.69 -6.65 -13.04
N VAL A 43 -9.47 -6.93 -12.65
CA VAL A 43 -8.91 -6.51 -11.36
C VAL A 43 -8.67 -5.00 -11.37
N ALA A 44 -9.26 -4.30 -10.41
CA ALA A 44 -9.04 -2.86 -10.22
C ALA A 44 -7.67 -2.61 -9.61
N ILE A 45 -6.93 -1.63 -10.14
CA ILE A 45 -5.57 -1.30 -9.70
C ILE A 45 -5.47 0.21 -9.48
N LEU A 46 -4.92 0.59 -8.33
CA LEU A 46 -4.54 1.95 -7.99
C LEU A 46 -3.01 2.03 -7.89
N VAL A 47 -2.43 3.09 -8.46
CA VAL A 47 -0.99 3.32 -8.46
C VAL A 47 -0.69 4.69 -7.87
N GLU A 48 -0.14 4.72 -6.67
CA GLU A 48 0.36 5.96 -6.06
C GLU A 48 1.76 6.26 -6.58
N THR A 49 1.94 7.46 -7.09
CA THR A 49 3.21 7.94 -7.65
C THR A 49 3.63 9.25 -7.01
N ALA A 50 4.95 9.47 -6.96
CA ALA A 50 5.54 10.75 -6.64
C ALA A 50 6.56 11.09 -7.74
N THR A 51 6.30 12.14 -8.50
CA THR A 51 7.07 12.45 -9.71
C THR A 51 7.42 13.94 -9.84
N ASP A 52 8.56 14.21 -10.42
CA ASP A 52 8.97 15.52 -10.91
C ASP A 52 8.63 15.73 -12.39
N ASN A 53 8.13 14.69 -13.08
CA ASN A 53 7.81 14.72 -14.50
C ASN A 53 6.56 13.89 -14.84
N HIS A 54 5.41 14.56 -14.82
CA HIS A 54 4.11 13.94 -15.12
C HIS A 54 4.03 13.24 -16.48
N VAL A 55 4.67 13.83 -17.50
CA VAL A 55 4.61 13.29 -18.86
C VAL A 55 5.33 11.95 -18.95
N ARG A 56 6.47 11.84 -18.29
CA ARG A 56 7.22 10.58 -18.20
C ARG A 56 6.41 9.53 -17.44
N THR A 57 5.90 9.89 -16.26
CA THR A 57 5.20 8.95 -15.38
C THR A 57 3.93 8.41 -16.01
N VAL A 58 3.08 9.27 -16.59
CA VAL A 58 1.85 8.82 -17.25
C VAL A 58 2.14 7.89 -18.43
N ALA A 59 3.19 8.18 -19.20
CA ALA A 59 3.60 7.35 -20.33
C ALA A 59 4.09 5.96 -19.86
N ASN A 60 4.88 5.91 -18.81
CA ASN A 60 5.40 4.68 -18.22
C ASN A 60 4.26 3.83 -17.65
N VAL A 61 3.42 4.40 -16.80
CA VAL A 61 2.27 3.71 -16.18
C VAL A 61 1.34 3.17 -17.26
N LYS A 62 0.99 3.97 -18.26
CA LYS A 62 0.16 3.54 -19.41
C LYS A 62 0.82 2.39 -20.17
N SER A 63 2.12 2.45 -20.40
CA SER A 63 2.88 1.37 -21.06
C SER A 63 2.84 0.08 -20.26
N CYS A 64 2.97 0.16 -18.92
CA CYS A 64 2.87 -1.01 -18.05
C CYS A 64 1.49 -1.66 -18.13
N PHE A 65 0.41 -0.86 -18.01
CA PHE A 65 -0.95 -1.37 -18.16
C PHE A 65 -1.16 -2.04 -19.52
N THR A 66 -0.78 -1.38 -20.62
CA THR A 66 -0.94 -1.93 -21.98
C THR A 66 -0.18 -3.25 -22.16
N LYS A 67 1.07 -3.33 -21.71
CA LYS A 67 1.89 -4.55 -21.78
C LYS A 67 1.39 -5.67 -20.86
N GLY A 68 0.70 -5.32 -19.79
CA GLY A 68 0.07 -6.24 -18.86
C GLY A 68 -1.38 -6.61 -19.22
N HIS A 69 -1.82 -6.30 -20.45
CA HIS A 69 -3.19 -6.54 -20.92
C HIS A 69 -4.28 -5.82 -20.08
N GLY A 70 -3.90 -4.70 -19.48
CA GLY A 70 -4.79 -3.84 -18.74
C GLY A 70 -5.08 -2.52 -19.48
N THR A 71 -5.85 -1.66 -18.84
CA THR A 71 -6.22 -0.36 -19.38
C THR A 71 -6.14 0.71 -18.28
N LEU A 72 -5.38 1.77 -18.55
CA LEU A 72 -5.36 2.95 -17.69
C LEU A 72 -6.65 3.74 -17.88
N GLY A 73 -7.34 4.03 -16.79
CA GLY A 73 -8.57 4.82 -16.76
C GLY A 73 -8.33 6.28 -16.39
N ASN A 74 -9.44 7.01 -16.23
CA ASN A 74 -9.43 8.39 -15.76
C ASN A 74 -9.51 8.42 -14.23
N SER A 75 -9.16 9.57 -13.63
CA SER A 75 -9.32 9.80 -12.20
C SER A 75 -10.77 9.57 -11.76
N GLY A 76 -10.98 8.84 -10.68
CA GLY A 76 -12.30 8.47 -10.17
C GLY A 76 -12.94 7.24 -10.83
N SER A 77 -12.29 6.63 -11.83
CA SER A 77 -12.85 5.45 -12.54
C SER A 77 -12.79 4.15 -11.73
N VAL A 78 -11.87 4.06 -10.78
CA VAL A 78 -11.59 2.84 -10.02
C VAL A 78 -11.57 3.09 -8.51
N SER A 79 -11.14 4.26 -8.06
CA SER A 79 -10.92 4.60 -6.65
C SER A 79 -12.18 4.49 -5.78
N PHE A 80 -13.39 4.59 -6.37
CA PHE A 80 -14.65 4.38 -5.67
C PHE A 80 -14.83 2.95 -5.14
N GLN A 81 -14.07 1.98 -5.66
CA GLN A 81 -14.07 0.58 -5.21
C GLN A 81 -13.17 0.35 -3.99
N PHE A 82 -12.44 1.39 -3.57
CA PHE A 82 -11.52 1.34 -2.46
C PHE A 82 -11.88 2.38 -1.40
N LYS A 83 -11.46 2.11 -0.17
CA LYS A 83 -11.51 3.05 0.93
C LYS A 83 -10.09 3.33 1.41
N LYS A 84 -9.70 4.60 1.51
CA LYS A 84 -8.41 4.98 2.09
C LYS A 84 -8.49 4.88 3.59
N MET A 85 -7.63 4.07 4.21
CA MET A 85 -7.62 3.77 5.63
C MET A 85 -6.21 3.86 6.20
N GLY A 86 -6.13 4.14 7.50
CA GLY A 86 -4.91 3.94 8.26
C GLY A 86 -4.77 2.46 8.64
N VAL A 87 -3.61 1.89 8.38
CA VAL A 87 -3.30 0.49 8.68
C VAL A 87 -2.06 0.43 9.57
N PHE A 88 -2.23 -0.14 10.75
CA PHE A 88 -1.16 -0.35 11.72
C PHE A 88 -0.96 -1.86 11.89
N LYS A 89 0.25 -2.32 11.68
CA LYS A 89 0.64 -3.71 11.91
C LYS A 89 1.37 -3.80 13.24
N LEU A 90 0.88 -4.63 14.14
CA LEU A 90 1.38 -4.78 15.50
C LEU A 90 1.88 -6.19 15.74
N LYS A 91 2.83 -6.34 16.66
CA LYS A 91 3.18 -7.65 17.20
C LYS A 91 2.10 -8.10 18.17
N PRO A 92 1.58 -9.35 18.07
CA PRO A 92 0.49 -9.82 18.93
C PRO A 92 0.94 -10.11 20.37
N GLU A 93 2.25 -10.16 20.63
CA GLU A 93 2.80 -10.55 21.93
C GLU A 93 2.36 -9.60 23.04
N GLY A 94 1.63 -10.17 24.02
CA GLY A 94 1.13 -9.41 25.18
C GLY A 94 -0.09 -8.54 24.90
N LEU A 95 -0.68 -8.61 23.72
CA LEU A 95 -1.87 -7.88 23.33
C LEU A 95 -3.09 -8.83 23.33
N ASN A 96 -4.20 -8.35 23.89
CA ASN A 96 -5.49 -9.03 23.78
C ASN A 96 -6.34 -8.27 22.74
N ALA A 97 -6.74 -8.97 21.68
CA ALA A 97 -7.49 -8.36 20.58
C ALA A 97 -8.85 -7.79 21.04
N GLU A 98 -9.58 -8.51 21.92
CA GLU A 98 -10.88 -8.06 22.42
C GLU A 98 -10.77 -6.79 23.29
N ASP A 99 -9.75 -6.72 24.16
CA ASP A 99 -9.49 -5.53 24.99
C ASP A 99 -9.07 -4.35 24.12
N MET A 100 -8.21 -4.59 23.13
CA MET A 100 -7.76 -3.56 22.20
C MET A 100 -8.90 -3.01 21.34
N GLU A 101 -9.79 -3.88 20.87
CA GLU A 101 -10.95 -3.46 20.08
C GLU A 101 -11.82 -2.48 20.88
N LEU A 102 -12.14 -2.81 22.13
CA LEU A 102 -12.92 -1.94 23.02
C LEU A 102 -12.23 -0.61 23.30
N GLU A 103 -10.92 -0.64 23.51
CA GLU A 103 -10.17 0.56 23.87
C GLU A 103 -9.88 1.49 22.70
N LEU A 104 -9.76 0.97 21.48
CA LEU A 104 -9.42 1.73 20.27
C LEU A 104 -10.64 2.25 19.51
N ILE A 105 -11.85 1.81 19.87
CA ILE A 105 -13.09 2.24 19.22
C ILE A 105 -13.27 3.77 19.26
N ASP A 106 -12.94 4.38 20.38
CA ASP A 106 -13.05 5.84 20.60
C ASP A 106 -12.00 6.63 19.78
N TYR A 107 -11.01 5.95 19.22
CA TYR A 107 -9.95 6.54 18.39
C TYR A 107 -10.13 6.28 16.89
N GLY A 108 -11.33 5.85 16.50
CA GLY A 108 -11.68 5.63 15.09
C GLY A 108 -11.33 4.26 14.56
N LEU A 109 -11.25 3.23 15.43
CA LEU A 109 -11.08 1.85 15.00
C LEU A 109 -12.28 1.43 14.13
N GLU A 110 -12.00 0.90 12.95
CA GLU A 110 -13.00 0.32 12.05
C GLU A 110 -12.90 -1.21 11.98
N GLU A 111 -11.69 -1.73 12.04
CA GLU A 111 -11.44 -3.17 11.98
C GLU A 111 -10.17 -3.52 12.75
N LEU A 112 -10.24 -4.59 13.51
CA LEU A 112 -9.09 -5.24 14.13
C LEU A 112 -9.13 -6.72 13.78
N GLY A 113 -8.03 -7.24 13.26
CA GLY A 113 -7.94 -8.62 12.82
C GLY A 113 -6.54 -9.19 12.96
N GLU A 114 -6.47 -10.50 12.91
CA GLU A 114 -5.22 -11.23 12.84
C GLU A 114 -4.77 -11.34 11.39
N GLY A 115 -3.47 -11.31 11.16
CA GLY A 115 -2.87 -11.43 9.85
C GLY A 115 -1.52 -12.12 9.91
N THR A 116 -0.93 -12.27 8.75
CA THR A 116 0.44 -12.82 8.61
C THR A 116 1.36 -11.73 8.05
N GLY A 117 2.47 -11.51 8.71
CA GLY A 117 3.49 -10.58 8.26
C GLY A 117 4.29 -11.12 7.07
N GLU A 118 5.19 -10.30 6.55
CA GLU A 118 5.98 -10.61 5.34
C GLU A 118 6.89 -11.84 5.51
N ASN A 119 7.31 -12.14 6.73
CA ASN A 119 8.16 -13.29 7.03
C ASN A 119 7.37 -14.49 7.59
N GLY A 120 6.03 -14.46 7.51
CA GLY A 120 5.16 -15.52 8.00
C GLY A 120 4.87 -15.44 9.51
N GLU A 121 5.27 -14.37 10.18
CA GLU A 121 4.94 -14.13 11.59
C GLU A 121 3.48 -13.72 11.77
N ASP A 122 2.91 -14.06 12.91
CA ASP A 122 1.58 -13.59 13.29
C ASP A 122 1.63 -12.10 13.61
N ILE A 123 0.67 -11.34 13.10
CA ILE A 123 0.51 -9.92 13.36
C ILE A 123 -0.94 -9.58 13.70
N LEU A 124 -1.14 -8.51 14.45
CA LEU A 124 -2.42 -7.84 14.59
C LEU A 124 -2.49 -6.67 13.62
N VAL A 125 -3.57 -6.56 12.88
CA VAL A 125 -3.82 -5.47 11.93
C VAL A 125 -4.93 -4.60 12.46
N VAL A 126 -4.61 -3.35 12.76
CA VAL A 126 -5.56 -2.31 13.20
C VAL A 126 -5.83 -1.40 12.00
N ARG A 127 -7.10 -1.25 11.63
CA ARG A 127 -7.56 -0.35 10.58
C ARG A 127 -8.43 0.74 11.16
N CYS A 128 -8.14 1.97 10.80
CA CYS A 128 -8.90 3.15 11.21
C CYS A 128 -9.27 4.02 10.01
N GLY A 129 -10.23 4.92 10.20
CA GLY A 129 -10.55 5.91 9.20
C GLY A 129 -9.34 6.77 8.83
N PHE A 130 -9.29 7.24 7.58
CA PHE A 130 -8.20 8.08 7.08
C PHE A 130 -7.97 9.33 7.96
N THR A 131 -9.05 9.96 8.43
CA THR A 131 -9.00 11.15 9.29
C THR A 131 -8.53 10.86 10.70
N ASP A 132 -8.66 9.61 11.15
CA ASP A 132 -8.35 9.18 12.51
C ASP A 132 -6.94 8.60 12.67
N PHE A 133 -6.16 8.58 11.59
CA PHE A 133 -4.80 8.03 11.59
C PHE A 133 -3.93 8.60 12.71
N GLY A 134 -3.92 9.93 12.87
CA GLY A 134 -3.13 10.58 13.91
C GLY A 134 -3.64 10.30 15.33
N ASN A 135 -4.95 10.18 15.52
CA ASN A 135 -5.56 9.83 16.79
C ASN A 135 -5.22 8.38 17.17
N MET A 136 -5.31 7.48 16.22
CA MET A 136 -4.96 6.06 16.40
C MET A 136 -3.48 5.89 16.73
N GLN A 137 -2.61 6.56 15.98
CA GLN A 137 -1.17 6.53 16.25
C GLN A 137 -0.85 6.97 17.67
N LYS A 138 -1.42 8.09 18.10
CA LYS A 138 -1.24 8.60 19.47
C LYS A 138 -1.79 7.63 20.53
N ALA A 139 -2.95 7.02 20.28
CA ALA A 139 -3.53 6.05 21.21
C ALA A 139 -2.62 4.82 21.41
N LEU A 140 -2.00 4.32 20.34
CA LEU A 140 -1.03 3.23 20.42
C LEU A 140 0.25 3.64 21.16
N GLU A 141 0.77 4.86 20.89
CA GLU A 141 1.94 5.41 21.59
C GLU A 141 1.68 5.58 23.09
N ASP A 142 0.53 6.12 23.47
CA ASP A 142 0.12 6.33 24.89
C ASP A 142 0.01 4.99 25.65
N LYS A 143 -0.29 3.90 24.94
CA LYS A 143 -0.29 2.53 25.48
C LYS A 143 1.08 1.86 25.48
N GLY A 144 2.10 2.53 24.97
CA GLY A 144 3.45 1.97 24.85
C GLY A 144 3.57 0.91 23.75
N ILE A 145 2.64 0.87 22.81
CA ILE A 145 2.64 -0.06 21.68
C ILE A 145 3.35 0.59 20.49
N THR A 146 4.45 -0.04 20.07
CA THR A 146 5.18 0.41 18.88
C THR A 146 4.77 -0.46 17.69
N PRO A 147 4.10 0.11 16.67
CA PRO A 147 3.71 -0.67 15.49
C PRO A 147 4.94 -1.10 14.67
N ILE A 148 4.83 -2.25 14.03
CA ILE A 148 5.80 -2.73 13.03
C ILE A 148 5.77 -1.79 11.82
N SER A 149 4.57 -1.39 11.40
CA SER A 149 4.35 -0.40 10.36
C SER A 149 3.05 0.39 10.62
N ALA A 150 3.02 1.64 10.18
CA ALA A 150 1.86 2.52 10.25
C ALA A 150 1.78 3.29 8.93
N GLU A 151 0.82 2.97 8.10
CA GLU A 151 0.71 3.50 6.74
C GLU A 151 -0.73 3.75 6.34
N LEU A 152 -0.92 4.66 5.37
CA LEU A 152 -2.19 4.83 4.70
C LEU A 152 -2.26 3.87 3.51
N GLU A 153 -3.34 3.09 3.44
CA GLU A 153 -3.55 2.11 2.38
C GLU A 153 -4.95 2.26 1.77
N TRP A 154 -5.07 1.89 0.51
CA TRP A 154 -6.34 1.77 -0.18
C TRP A 154 -6.85 0.34 -0.04
N ILE A 155 -7.90 0.17 0.76
CA ILE A 155 -8.50 -1.13 1.04
C ILE A 155 -9.70 -1.34 0.11
N PRO A 156 -9.75 -2.44 -0.66
CA PRO A 156 -10.87 -2.70 -1.55
C PRO A 156 -12.15 -3.00 -0.76
N ASN A 157 -13.26 -2.41 -1.22
CA ASN A 157 -14.59 -2.70 -0.66
C ASN A 157 -15.11 -4.07 -1.10
N VAL A 158 -14.71 -4.51 -2.30
CA VAL A 158 -15.08 -5.79 -2.89
C VAL A 158 -13.87 -6.36 -3.62
N THR A 159 -13.57 -7.63 -3.36
CA THR A 159 -12.50 -8.36 -4.05
C THR A 159 -13.01 -9.04 -5.32
N VAL A 160 -12.14 -9.16 -6.32
CA VAL A 160 -12.38 -9.93 -7.53
C VAL A 160 -11.71 -11.29 -7.37
N PRO A 161 -12.48 -12.39 -7.35
CA PRO A 161 -11.90 -13.72 -7.27
C PRO A 161 -11.15 -14.06 -8.55
N VAL A 162 -9.93 -14.56 -8.41
CA VAL A 162 -9.07 -14.99 -9.52
C VAL A 162 -8.48 -16.37 -9.22
N ASN A 163 -8.24 -17.15 -10.28
CA ASN A 163 -7.49 -18.40 -10.14
C ASN A 163 -5.97 -18.12 -10.18
N ASP A 164 -5.14 -19.14 -9.94
CA ASP A 164 -3.68 -19.01 -9.85
C ASP A 164 -3.05 -18.45 -11.14
N GLU A 165 -3.55 -18.82 -12.32
CA GLU A 165 -3.05 -18.32 -13.61
C GLU A 165 -3.40 -16.83 -13.78
N GLN A 166 -4.62 -16.45 -13.45
CA GLN A 166 -5.08 -15.07 -13.50
C GLN A 166 -4.35 -14.20 -12.48
N ALA A 167 -4.12 -14.72 -11.28
CA ALA A 167 -3.34 -14.05 -10.25
C ALA A 167 -1.90 -13.80 -10.72
N ALA A 168 -1.29 -14.76 -11.39
CA ALA A 168 0.05 -14.61 -11.96
C ALA A 168 0.12 -13.53 -13.04
N ASP A 169 -0.91 -13.39 -13.87
CA ASP A 169 -0.98 -12.31 -14.87
C ASP A 169 -1.08 -10.93 -14.25
N VAL A 170 -1.92 -10.79 -13.22
CA VAL A 170 -2.06 -9.54 -12.46
C VAL A 170 -0.77 -9.20 -11.73
N SER A 171 -0.14 -10.17 -11.07
CA SER A 171 1.12 -9.99 -10.34
C SER A 171 2.25 -9.50 -11.25
N LYS A 172 2.36 -10.02 -12.48
CA LYS A 172 3.33 -9.53 -13.48
C LYS A 172 3.14 -8.06 -13.83
N LEU A 173 1.88 -7.61 -13.91
CA LEU A 173 1.59 -6.19 -14.15
C LEU A 173 2.00 -5.34 -12.94
N ILE A 174 1.65 -5.77 -11.74
CA ILE A 174 2.01 -5.08 -10.48
C ILE A 174 3.52 -4.98 -10.35
N GLU A 175 4.27 -6.06 -10.55
CA GLU A 175 5.73 -6.06 -10.52
C GLU A 175 6.35 -5.06 -11.51
N LYS A 176 5.79 -4.94 -12.71
CA LYS A 176 6.25 -3.94 -13.69
C LYS A 176 5.97 -2.51 -13.27
N LEU A 177 4.84 -2.27 -12.64
CA LEU A 177 4.50 -0.95 -12.09
C LEU A 177 5.44 -0.58 -10.95
N GLU A 178 5.71 -1.52 -10.04
CA GLU A 178 6.58 -1.30 -8.89
C GLU A 178 8.07 -1.12 -9.25
N GLN A 179 8.47 -1.53 -10.44
CA GLN A 179 9.83 -1.29 -10.97
C GLN A 179 10.06 0.15 -11.42
N ASP A 180 9.02 0.93 -11.62
CA ASP A 180 9.14 2.35 -11.98
C ASP A 180 9.52 3.18 -10.75
N ASP A 181 10.55 4.02 -10.88
CA ASP A 181 11.08 4.83 -9.77
C ASP A 181 10.08 5.86 -9.24
N ASP A 182 9.13 6.28 -10.07
CA ASP A 182 8.08 7.23 -9.69
C ASP A 182 6.93 6.55 -8.94
N VAL A 183 6.78 5.23 -9.05
CA VAL A 183 5.73 4.46 -8.36
C VAL A 183 6.12 4.21 -6.91
N GLN A 184 5.24 4.63 -5.99
CA GLN A 184 5.43 4.48 -4.54
C GLN A 184 4.74 3.23 -4.01
N LYS A 185 3.48 3.04 -4.37
CA LYS A 185 2.65 1.90 -3.96
C LYS A 185 1.66 1.52 -5.04
N VAL A 186 1.34 0.24 -5.10
CA VAL A 186 0.29 -0.33 -5.96
C VAL A 186 -0.72 -1.05 -5.09
N PHE A 187 -2.00 -0.75 -5.27
CA PHE A 187 -3.11 -1.41 -4.59
C PHE A 187 -4.00 -2.08 -5.61
N HIS A 188 -4.63 -3.17 -5.23
CA HIS A 188 -5.52 -3.96 -6.10
C HIS A 188 -6.63 -4.60 -5.31
N ASN A 189 -7.68 -5.02 -6.01
CA ASN A 189 -8.81 -5.73 -5.41
C ASN A 189 -8.87 -7.23 -5.79
N MET A 190 -7.74 -7.81 -6.16
CA MET A 190 -7.59 -9.24 -6.35
C MET A 190 -7.79 -9.97 -5.03
N GLY A 191 -8.65 -10.99 -4.98
CA GLY A 191 -8.98 -11.78 -3.80
C GLY A 191 -8.90 -13.28 -4.06
#